data_42fb4a76a0721658cdaa93e85faec3c9
#
_entry.id   42fb4a76a0721658cdaa93e85faec3c9
#
_cell.length_a   1.000
_cell.length_b   1.000
_cell.length_c   1.000
_cell.angle_alpha   90.00
_cell.angle_beta   90.00
_cell.angle_gamma   90.00
#
_symmetry.space_group_name_H-M   'P 1'
#
loop_
_entity.id
_entity.type
_entity.pdbx_description
1 polymer ?
#
loop_
_entity_poly.entity_id
_entity_poly.type
_entity_poly.pdbx_seq_one_letter_code
_entity_poly.pdbx_strand_id
1 'polypeptide(L)'
;MALFKAKQLPKPLVIRALIAFAAISLLGIAFGQTAPGSPIVSDVPVAGGTERVLFLGAPGARALLVLLAGGDGLISLDSRGGIHRLGSNFLVRTFGQWVAQGFAVALPDAPNETSLTGQRHLPAYADAISKAIDLVRSRVILPVWLIGTSAGTTAAVHGAAHLGSKISGAVPASSVTRTARGGETIFDAEPGSIAIPVLIISNDHDTCAETPPGDAPMVLSTLTRSPRRELVMVTSSQIARHSEPCEGMWPHGYLGIEGMVVQHISDWIGAAGGR
;
A
#
# COMPACT_ATOMS: atom_id res chain seq x y z
N MET A 1 13.17 -80.73 52.63
CA MET A 1 14.07 -79.58 52.75
C MET A 1 15.02 -79.62 51.53
N ALA A 2 14.68 -78.96 50.42
CA ALA A 2 15.47 -79.02 49.19
C ALA A 2 15.81 -77.55 48.80
N LEU A 3 17.15 -77.34 48.81
CA LEU A 3 17.75 -76.02 48.45
C LEU A 3 17.75 -75.84 46.94
N PHE A 4 17.00 -74.83 46.45
CA PHE A 4 17.10 -74.43 45.05
C PHE A 4 18.33 -73.53 44.86
N LYS A 5 19.29 -73.99 44.03
CA LYS A 5 20.41 -73.13 43.54
C LYS A 5 19.90 -72.20 42.45
N ALA A 6 20.03 -70.93 42.65
CA ALA A 6 19.78 -69.91 41.66
C ALA A 6 20.85 -69.94 40.54
N LYS A 7 20.36 -70.03 39.31
CA LYS A 7 21.20 -70.00 38.08
C LYS A 7 21.46 -68.57 37.70
N GLN A 8 22.71 -68.14 37.65
CA GLN A 8 23.09 -66.80 37.16
C GLN A 8 22.91 -66.73 35.64
N LEU A 9 22.19 -65.69 35.22
CA LEU A 9 22.02 -65.29 33.83
C LEU A 9 23.27 -64.51 33.33
N PRO A 10 23.66 -64.64 32.06
CA PRO A 10 24.81 -63.94 31.52
C PRO A 10 24.46 -62.45 31.28
N LYS A 11 25.44 -61.58 31.51
CA LYS A 11 25.35 -60.10 31.29
C LYS A 11 25.16 -59.79 29.81
N PRO A 12 24.26 -58.83 29.46
CA PRO A 12 24.13 -58.40 28.07
C PRO A 12 25.36 -57.64 27.60
N LEU A 13 25.84 -58.00 26.43
CA LEU A 13 26.90 -57.30 25.69
C LEU A 13 26.37 -55.96 25.18
N VAL A 14 26.88 -54.86 25.71
CA VAL A 14 26.52 -53.50 25.25
C VAL A 14 27.32 -53.19 23.98
N ILE A 15 26.68 -53.35 22.82
CA ILE A 15 27.20 -52.88 21.54
C ILE A 15 27.01 -51.36 21.51
N ARG A 16 28.10 -50.61 21.67
CA ARG A 16 28.11 -49.15 21.40
C ARG A 16 28.09 -48.94 19.90
N ALA A 17 26.89 -48.68 19.35
CA ALA A 17 26.76 -48.14 18.01
C ALA A 17 27.19 -46.69 18.03
N LEU A 18 28.31 -46.36 17.39
CA LEU A 18 28.74 -44.99 17.06
C LEU A 18 27.83 -44.48 15.95
N ILE A 19 26.83 -43.68 16.31
CA ILE A 19 26.05 -42.90 15.34
C ILE A 19 26.91 -41.69 14.99
N ALA A 20 27.54 -41.71 13.82
CA ALA A 20 28.17 -40.54 13.22
C ALA A 20 27.06 -39.60 12.77
N PHE A 21 26.83 -38.52 13.52
CA PHE A 21 26.00 -37.40 13.06
C PHE A 21 26.76 -36.66 11.94
N ALA A 22 26.40 -36.93 10.70
CA ALA A 22 26.79 -36.06 9.59
C ALA A 22 26.02 -34.75 9.75
N ALA A 23 26.70 -33.70 10.22
CA ALA A 23 26.17 -32.33 10.21
C ALA A 23 26.04 -31.89 8.75
N ILE A 24 24.86 -32.03 8.19
CA ILE A 24 24.47 -31.35 6.94
C ILE A 24 24.34 -29.86 7.29
N SER A 25 25.42 -29.13 7.02
CA SER A 25 25.36 -27.64 7.02
C SER A 25 24.44 -27.22 5.90
N LEU A 26 23.17 -26.96 6.23
CA LEU A 26 22.29 -26.17 5.39
C LEU A 26 22.92 -24.79 5.28
N LEU A 27 23.69 -24.53 4.20
CA LEU A 27 23.95 -23.17 3.76
C LEU A 27 22.59 -22.56 3.42
N GLY A 28 21.98 -21.90 4.39
CA GLY A 28 20.89 -20.97 4.15
C GLY A 28 21.44 -19.88 3.23
N ILE A 29 21.01 -19.89 1.98
CA ILE A 29 21.20 -18.76 1.09
C ILE A 29 20.37 -17.63 1.73
N ALA A 30 21.03 -16.84 2.58
CA ALA A 30 20.49 -15.57 3.01
C ALA A 30 20.39 -14.73 1.72
N PHE A 31 19.19 -14.63 1.16
CA PHE A 31 18.89 -13.56 0.21
C PHE A 31 19.16 -12.25 0.96
N GLY A 32 20.32 -11.68 0.73
CA GLY A 32 20.69 -10.40 1.28
C GLY A 32 19.65 -9.38 0.82
N GLN A 33 18.75 -9.00 1.73
CA GLN A 33 17.92 -7.83 1.53
C GLN A 33 18.89 -6.65 1.48
N THR A 34 19.19 -6.17 0.28
CA THR A 34 19.92 -4.93 0.10
C THR A 34 19.10 -3.83 0.77
N ALA A 35 19.73 -3.09 1.68
CA ALA A 35 19.07 -2.01 2.41
C ALA A 35 18.37 -1.04 1.42
N PRO A 36 17.19 -0.52 1.77
CA PRO A 36 16.55 0.53 0.99
C PRO A 36 17.52 1.68 0.77
N GLY A 37 17.47 2.30 -0.42
CA GLY A 37 18.22 3.51 -0.68
C GLY A 37 17.84 4.64 0.29
N SER A 38 18.64 5.71 0.34
CA SER A 38 18.22 6.89 1.09
C SER A 38 17.01 7.56 0.43
N PRO A 39 16.07 8.13 1.20
CA PRO A 39 14.98 8.92 0.63
C PRO A 39 15.50 10.07 -0.21
N ILE A 40 14.86 10.32 -1.34
CA ILE A 40 15.18 11.41 -2.25
C ILE A 40 13.95 12.32 -2.34
N VAL A 41 14.17 13.62 -2.11
CA VAL A 41 13.16 14.65 -2.35
C VAL A 41 13.50 15.38 -3.64
N SER A 42 12.52 15.59 -4.48
CA SER A 42 12.69 16.32 -5.74
C SER A 42 11.47 17.18 -6.00
N ASP A 43 11.71 18.38 -6.54
CA ASP A 43 10.64 19.27 -7.01
C ASP A 43 10.40 19.01 -8.51
N VAL A 44 9.12 18.82 -8.87
CA VAL A 44 8.65 18.56 -10.23
C VAL A 44 7.93 19.80 -10.75
N PRO A 45 8.29 20.36 -11.89
CA PRO A 45 7.55 21.47 -12.49
C PRO A 45 6.15 21.02 -12.91
N VAL A 46 5.12 21.70 -12.40
CA VAL A 46 3.71 21.47 -12.71
C VAL A 46 3.04 22.78 -13.15
N ALA A 47 1.78 22.71 -13.57
CA ALA A 47 1.04 23.89 -13.92
C ALA A 47 0.95 24.86 -12.71
N GLY A 48 1.43 26.09 -12.91
CA GLY A 48 1.41 27.14 -11.90
C GLY A 48 2.49 27.07 -10.83
N GLY A 49 3.49 26.14 -10.93
CA GLY A 49 4.61 26.08 -9.98
C GLY A 49 5.29 24.71 -9.86
N THR A 50 5.33 24.14 -8.67
CA THR A 50 6.04 22.89 -8.38
C THR A 50 5.22 21.94 -7.51
N GLU A 51 5.46 20.65 -7.69
CA GLU A 51 5.04 19.56 -6.80
C GLU A 51 6.27 18.91 -6.20
N ARG A 52 6.33 18.78 -4.89
CA ARG A 52 7.43 18.07 -4.22
C ARG A 52 7.09 16.59 -4.09
N VAL A 53 8.07 15.72 -4.39
CA VAL A 53 7.90 14.27 -4.37
C VAL A 53 8.97 13.65 -3.48
N LEU A 54 8.55 12.89 -2.47
CA LEU A 54 9.41 12.00 -1.72
C LEU A 54 9.46 10.64 -2.43
N PHE A 55 10.65 10.21 -2.80
CA PHE A 55 10.89 8.92 -3.43
C PHE A 55 11.83 8.05 -2.58
N LEU A 56 11.48 6.80 -2.42
CA LEU A 56 12.33 5.78 -1.82
C LEU A 56 12.36 4.54 -2.72
N GLY A 57 13.52 4.31 -3.32
CA GLY A 57 13.78 3.12 -4.14
C GLY A 57 14.13 1.92 -3.27
N ALA A 58 13.74 0.73 -3.71
CA ALA A 58 14.21 -0.53 -3.16
C ALA A 58 14.94 -1.29 -4.27
N PRO A 59 16.18 -1.80 -4.03
CA PRO A 59 16.86 -2.67 -5.00
C PRO A 59 15.99 -3.90 -5.34
N GLY A 60 15.82 -4.15 -6.64
CA GLY A 60 14.96 -5.26 -7.08
C GLY A 60 13.46 -5.02 -6.86
N ALA A 61 13.04 -3.76 -6.70
CA ALA A 61 11.62 -3.43 -6.53
C ALA A 61 10.78 -3.98 -7.68
N ARG A 62 9.65 -4.60 -7.33
CA ARG A 62 8.75 -5.25 -8.31
C ARG A 62 7.77 -4.29 -8.97
N ALA A 63 7.49 -3.17 -8.35
CA ALA A 63 6.66 -2.10 -8.89
C ALA A 63 6.96 -0.77 -8.17
N LEU A 64 6.52 0.33 -8.78
CA LEU A 64 6.46 1.65 -8.17
C LEU A 64 5.03 1.88 -7.66
N LEU A 65 4.90 2.23 -6.39
CA LEU A 65 3.66 2.71 -5.81
C LEU A 65 3.68 4.22 -5.71
N VAL A 66 2.67 4.88 -6.27
CA VAL A 66 2.42 6.31 -6.06
C VAL A 66 1.32 6.43 -5.02
N LEU A 67 1.65 6.94 -3.84
CA LEU A 67 0.76 7.04 -2.70
C LEU A 67 0.07 8.40 -2.66
N LEU A 68 -1.24 8.42 -2.84
CA LEU A 68 -2.05 9.63 -2.94
C LEU A 68 -2.83 9.83 -1.63
N ALA A 69 -2.34 10.71 -0.78
CA ALA A 69 -2.89 10.93 0.55
C ALA A 69 -4.31 11.51 0.50
N GLY A 70 -5.14 11.15 1.48
CA GLY A 70 -6.46 11.73 1.72
C GLY A 70 -6.41 13.13 2.32
N GLY A 71 -7.51 13.54 2.98
CA GLY A 71 -7.65 14.87 3.52
C GLY A 71 -7.54 15.96 2.43
N ASP A 72 -6.85 17.05 2.72
CA ASP A 72 -6.56 18.10 1.73
C ASP A 72 -5.36 17.76 0.82
N GLY A 73 -4.71 16.62 1.02
CA GLY A 73 -3.56 16.17 0.22
C GLY A 73 -2.24 16.85 0.56
N LEU A 74 -2.24 17.89 1.39
CA LEU A 74 -1.07 18.66 1.76
C LEU A 74 -0.32 17.98 2.90
N ILE A 75 0.77 17.26 2.60
CA ILE A 75 1.61 16.59 3.59
C ILE A 75 2.71 17.51 4.15
N SER A 76 2.91 18.67 3.54
CA SER A 76 3.96 19.66 3.89
C SER A 76 5.34 19.01 3.97
N LEU A 77 5.76 18.46 2.84
CA LEU A 77 7.04 17.77 2.68
C LEU A 77 8.19 18.78 2.62
N ASP A 78 9.15 18.69 3.52
CA ASP A 78 10.36 19.52 3.47
C ASP A 78 11.44 18.95 2.54
N SER A 79 12.48 19.72 2.25
CA SER A 79 13.57 19.33 1.36
C SER A 79 14.45 18.18 1.88
N ARG A 80 14.30 17.76 3.13
CA ARG A 80 15.00 16.64 3.76
C ARG A 80 14.16 15.38 3.87
N GLY A 81 12.87 15.45 3.43
CA GLY A 81 11.93 14.32 3.52
C GLY A 81 11.11 14.31 4.82
N GLY A 82 11.16 15.37 5.61
CA GLY A 82 10.28 15.54 6.77
C GLY A 82 8.85 15.83 6.32
N ILE A 83 7.89 15.10 6.88
CA ILE A 83 6.45 15.26 6.64
C ILE A 83 5.85 15.92 7.89
N HIS A 84 5.23 17.09 7.71
CA HIS A 84 4.77 17.92 8.82
C HIS A 84 3.25 17.93 8.98
N ARG A 85 2.50 17.40 8.00
CA ARG A 85 1.04 17.26 8.03
C ARG A 85 0.62 15.86 7.59
N LEU A 86 -0.61 15.49 7.90
CA LEU A 86 -1.22 14.20 7.55
C LEU A 86 -0.40 12.96 7.99
N GLY A 87 0.47 13.10 8.99
CA GLY A 87 1.28 11.98 9.50
C GLY A 87 0.46 10.79 10.00
N SER A 88 -0.80 11.00 10.38
CA SER A 88 -1.75 9.94 10.75
C SER A 88 -2.41 9.26 9.55
N ASN A 89 -2.35 9.84 8.34
CA ASN A 89 -2.92 9.23 7.13
C ASN A 89 -2.34 7.84 6.90
N PHE A 90 -3.16 6.87 6.50
CA PHE A 90 -2.76 5.48 6.32
C PHE A 90 -1.54 5.34 5.41
N LEU A 91 -1.54 5.96 4.23
CA LEU A 91 -0.45 5.83 3.26
C LEU A 91 0.84 6.52 3.74
N VAL A 92 0.71 7.65 4.44
CA VAL A 92 1.85 8.39 4.98
C VAL A 92 2.54 7.59 6.09
N ARG A 93 1.79 7.11 7.09
CA ARG A 93 2.39 6.38 8.22
C ARG A 93 2.87 4.98 7.87
N THR A 94 2.34 4.38 6.79
CA THR A 94 2.77 3.06 6.32
C THR A 94 3.84 3.13 5.22
N PHE A 95 4.34 4.31 4.86
CA PHE A 95 5.31 4.50 3.78
C PHE A 95 6.47 3.50 3.82
N GLY A 96 7.09 3.30 4.99
CA GLY A 96 8.16 2.33 5.17
C GLY A 96 7.74 0.86 5.03
N GLN A 97 6.47 0.53 5.32
CA GLN A 97 5.97 -0.84 5.20
C GLN A 97 5.88 -1.27 3.74
N TRP A 98 5.50 -0.37 2.82
CA TRP A 98 5.48 -0.65 1.39
C TRP A 98 6.88 -0.96 0.85
N VAL A 99 7.88 -0.22 1.30
CA VAL A 99 9.29 -0.49 0.94
C VAL A 99 9.73 -1.85 1.46
N ALA A 100 9.36 -2.21 2.69
CA ALA A 100 9.63 -3.52 3.28
C ALA A 100 8.96 -4.67 2.50
N GLN A 101 7.86 -4.40 1.79
CA GLN A 101 7.19 -5.34 0.88
C GLN A 101 7.84 -5.43 -0.51
N GLY A 102 8.98 -4.76 -0.73
CA GLY A 102 9.72 -4.83 -1.98
C GLY A 102 9.17 -3.91 -3.08
N PHE A 103 8.57 -2.79 -2.73
CA PHE A 103 8.16 -1.75 -3.68
C PHE A 103 9.10 -0.54 -3.64
N ALA A 104 9.27 0.10 -4.79
CA ALA A 104 9.67 1.50 -4.82
C ALA A 104 8.43 2.37 -4.52
N VAL A 105 8.61 3.46 -3.80
CA VAL A 105 7.47 4.27 -3.33
C VAL A 105 7.71 5.73 -3.64
N ALA A 106 6.72 6.39 -4.21
CA ALA A 106 6.65 7.83 -4.41
C ALA A 106 5.46 8.39 -3.61
N LEU A 107 5.70 9.44 -2.85
CA LEU A 107 4.67 10.16 -2.11
C LEU A 107 4.74 11.64 -2.54
N PRO A 108 3.86 12.07 -3.47
CA PRO A 108 3.78 13.46 -3.88
C PRO A 108 3.07 14.29 -2.82
N ASP A 109 3.53 15.53 -2.63
CA ASP A 109 2.83 16.56 -1.88
C ASP A 109 1.81 17.26 -2.78
N ALA A 110 0.92 18.06 -2.21
CA ALA A 110 0.00 18.86 -2.99
C ALA A 110 0.77 19.91 -3.83
N PRO A 111 0.49 20.03 -5.14
CA PRO A 111 1.09 21.05 -6.00
C PRO A 111 0.98 22.44 -5.40
N ASN A 112 2.07 23.21 -5.46
CA ASN A 112 2.14 24.59 -4.97
C ASN A 112 1.77 24.75 -3.48
N GLU A 113 1.88 23.68 -2.70
CA GLU A 113 1.48 23.65 -1.28
C GLU A 113 0.03 24.11 -1.06
N THR A 114 -0.87 23.78 -2.00
CA THR A 114 -2.30 24.15 -1.95
C THR A 114 -3.18 22.93 -1.76
N SER A 115 -4.34 23.13 -1.11
CA SER A 115 -5.33 22.07 -0.91
C SER A 115 -5.79 21.45 -2.23
N LEU A 116 -5.87 20.12 -2.26
CA LEU A 116 -6.40 19.37 -3.39
C LEU A 116 -7.92 19.17 -3.34
N THR A 117 -8.62 19.73 -2.35
CA THR A 117 -10.09 19.63 -2.27
C THR A 117 -10.73 20.21 -3.52
N GLY A 118 -11.56 19.43 -4.21
CA GLY A 118 -12.18 19.79 -5.49
C GLY A 118 -11.22 19.81 -6.69
N GLN A 119 -9.99 19.32 -6.56
CA GLN A 119 -8.96 19.38 -7.59
C GLN A 119 -8.55 18.00 -8.16
N ARG A 120 -8.83 16.92 -7.42
CA ARG A 120 -8.26 15.59 -7.72
C ARG A 120 -8.81 14.94 -8.98
N HIS A 121 -10.00 15.33 -9.41
CA HIS A 121 -10.62 14.87 -10.66
C HIS A 121 -10.32 15.79 -11.86
N LEU A 122 -9.47 16.80 -11.66
CA LEU A 122 -9.11 17.73 -12.74
C LEU A 122 -7.90 17.25 -13.54
N PRO A 123 -7.87 17.52 -14.87
CA PRO A 123 -6.74 17.15 -15.74
C PRO A 123 -5.39 17.66 -15.25
N ALA A 124 -5.36 18.86 -14.61
CA ALA A 124 -4.13 19.44 -14.09
C ALA A 124 -3.48 18.58 -13.00
N TYR A 125 -4.28 17.91 -12.14
CA TYR A 125 -3.72 17.03 -11.12
C TYR A 125 -3.31 15.67 -11.69
N ALA A 126 -4.02 15.13 -12.68
CA ALA A 126 -3.56 13.96 -13.43
C ALA A 126 -2.20 14.23 -14.13
N ASP A 127 -2.01 15.43 -14.70
CA ASP A 127 -0.72 15.84 -15.28
C ASP A 127 0.39 15.93 -14.21
N ALA A 128 0.10 16.46 -13.02
CA ALA A 128 1.05 16.48 -11.92
C ALA A 128 1.48 15.05 -11.51
N ILE A 129 0.53 14.15 -11.29
CA ILE A 129 0.81 12.72 -11.03
C ILE A 129 1.66 12.10 -12.18
N SER A 130 1.32 12.40 -13.43
CA SER A 130 2.09 11.94 -14.60
C SER A 130 3.54 12.38 -14.54
N LYS A 131 3.80 13.64 -14.21
CA LYS A 131 5.15 14.21 -14.10
C LYS A 131 5.92 13.62 -12.92
N ALA A 132 5.28 13.40 -11.79
CA ALA A 132 5.89 12.69 -10.66
C ALA A 132 6.30 11.26 -11.05
N ILE A 133 5.47 10.55 -11.83
CA ILE A 133 5.81 9.23 -12.38
C ILE A 133 7.01 9.33 -13.33
N ASP A 134 7.04 10.30 -14.25
CA ASP A 134 8.13 10.48 -15.21
C ASP A 134 9.45 10.79 -14.50
N LEU A 135 9.43 11.61 -13.43
CA LEU A 135 10.61 11.85 -12.58
C LEU A 135 11.16 10.53 -12.01
N VAL A 136 10.31 9.67 -11.45
CA VAL A 136 10.78 8.39 -10.90
C VAL A 136 11.24 7.44 -12.00
N ARG A 137 10.54 7.40 -13.14
CA ARG A 137 10.92 6.57 -14.29
C ARG A 137 12.27 6.96 -14.90
N SER A 138 12.71 8.19 -14.75
CA SER A 138 14.08 8.58 -15.14
C SER A 138 15.17 7.87 -14.32
N ARG A 139 14.81 7.29 -13.18
CA ARG A 139 15.68 6.56 -12.25
C ARG A 139 15.50 5.04 -12.32
N VAL A 140 14.24 4.59 -12.49
CA VAL A 140 13.88 3.17 -12.51
C VAL A 140 12.64 2.95 -13.38
N ILE A 141 12.68 1.92 -14.24
CA ILE A 141 11.52 1.54 -15.08
C ILE A 141 10.82 0.37 -14.40
N LEU A 142 9.66 0.64 -13.83
CA LEU A 142 8.83 -0.33 -13.12
C LEU A 142 7.35 -0.20 -13.51
N PRO A 143 6.54 -1.27 -13.39
CA PRO A 143 5.08 -1.15 -13.40
C PRO A 143 4.64 -0.16 -12.32
N VAL A 144 3.71 0.75 -12.63
CA VAL A 144 3.27 1.80 -11.71
C VAL A 144 1.86 1.50 -11.21
N TRP A 145 1.65 1.62 -9.91
CA TRP A 145 0.36 1.49 -9.26
C TRP A 145 0.01 2.76 -8.50
N LEU A 146 -1.22 3.24 -8.68
CA LEU A 146 -1.74 4.37 -7.91
C LEU A 146 -2.49 3.83 -6.69
N ILE A 147 -2.11 4.25 -5.50
CA ILE A 147 -2.81 3.89 -4.26
C ILE A 147 -3.35 5.17 -3.64
N GLY A 148 -4.67 5.29 -3.54
CA GLY A 148 -5.34 6.42 -2.91
C GLY A 148 -6.07 6.01 -1.64
N THR A 149 -6.10 6.88 -0.63
CA THR A 149 -6.92 6.67 0.56
C THR A 149 -7.84 7.85 0.81
N SER A 150 -9.10 7.60 1.23
CA SER A 150 -10.08 8.65 1.49
C SER A 150 -10.23 9.58 0.26
N ALA A 151 -10.13 10.89 0.40
CA ALA A 151 -10.16 11.82 -0.71
C ALA A 151 -9.10 11.51 -1.80
N GLY A 152 -7.97 10.90 -1.46
CA GLY A 152 -6.95 10.45 -2.43
C GLY A 152 -7.43 9.37 -3.39
N THR A 153 -8.56 8.68 -3.10
CA THR A 153 -9.15 7.68 -4.00
C THR A 153 -9.66 8.29 -5.29
N THR A 154 -10.18 9.53 -5.24
CA THR A 154 -10.57 10.29 -6.44
C THR A 154 -9.38 10.49 -7.37
N ALA A 155 -8.21 10.87 -6.81
CA ALA A 155 -6.98 11.03 -7.59
C ALA A 155 -6.48 9.70 -8.20
N ALA A 156 -6.51 8.61 -7.42
CA ALA A 156 -6.09 7.31 -7.92
C ALA A 156 -6.97 6.80 -9.06
N VAL A 157 -8.29 6.98 -8.94
CA VAL A 157 -9.26 6.59 -9.96
C VAL A 157 -9.18 7.49 -11.19
N HIS A 158 -9.07 8.82 -11.01
CA HIS A 158 -8.90 9.77 -12.12
C HIS A 158 -7.59 9.49 -12.89
N GLY A 159 -6.48 9.29 -12.18
CA GLY A 159 -5.23 8.86 -12.80
C GLY A 159 -5.36 7.54 -13.56
N ALA A 160 -6.11 6.56 -13.00
CA ALA A 160 -6.36 5.28 -13.65
C ALA A 160 -7.21 5.41 -14.94
N ALA A 161 -8.12 6.38 -14.98
CA ALA A 161 -8.95 6.64 -16.16
C ALA A 161 -8.17 7.38 -17.26
N HIS A 162 -7.21 8.24 -16.93
CA HIS A 162 -6.63 9.21 -17.86
C HIS A 162 -5.14 9.01 -18.21
N LEU A 163 -4.33 8.30 -17.38
CA LEU A 163 -2.89 8.16 -17.62
C LEU A 163 -2.51 7.00 -18.54
N GLY A 164 -3.48 6.21 -19.00
CA GLY A 164 -3.30 5.16 -20.00
C GLY A 164 -2.21 4.15 -19.62
N SER A 165 -1.31 3.86 -20.56
CA SER A 165 -0.20 2.88 -20.38
C SER A 165 0.88 3.30 -19.37
N LYS A 166 0.81 4.52 -18.83
CA LYS A 166 1.75 4.94 -17.77
C LYS A 166 1.55 4.19 -16.47
N ILE A 167 0.37 3.64 -16.23
CA ILE A 167 0.05 2.93 -15.00
C ILE A 167 -0.49 1.52 -15.27
N SER A 168 -0.24 0.61 -14.34
CA SER A 168 -0.57 -0.81 -14.44
C SER A 168 -1.80 -1.20 -13.61
N GLY A 169 -2.23 -0.34 -12.70
CA GLY A 169 -3.43 -0.54 -11.90
C GLY A 169 -3.63 0.52 -10.82
N ALA A 170 -4.75 0.43 -10.12
CA ALA A 170 -5.10 1.34 -9.03
C ALA A 170 -5.70 0.61 -7.83
N VAL A 171 -5.51 1.20 -6.65
CA VAL A 171 -6.06 0.71 -5.38
C VAL A 171 -6.69 1.87 -4.62
N PRO A 172 -7.99 2.14 -4.80
CA PRO A 172 -8.75 3.03 -3.92
C PRO A 172 -9.08 2.33 -2.60
N ALA A 173 -8.68 2.95 -1.48
CA ALA A 173 -8.87 2.47 -0.13
C ALA A 173 -9.70 3.47 0.68
N SER A 174 -10.79 3.04 1.34
CA SER A 174 -11.79 3.90 1.99
C SER A 174 -12.29 4.99 1.03
N SER A 175 -12.97 4.56 -0.04
CA SER A 175 -13.37 5.42 -1.17
C SER A 175 -14.38 6.50 -0.75
N VAL A 176 -14.11 7.76 -1.11
CA VAL A 176 -15.06 8.85 -0.93
C VAL A 176 -16.21 8.71 -1.93
N THR A 177 -17.38 8.36 -1.44
CA THR A 177 -18.61 8.18 -2.22
C THR A 177 -19.62 9.29 -1.97
N ARG A 178 -19.44 10.04 -0.89
CA ARG A 178 -20.32 11.16 -0.48
C ARG A 178 -19.47 12.36 -0.10
N THR A 179 -19.92 13.54 -0.46
CA THR A 179 -19.25 14.79 -0.07
C THR A 179 -20.01 15.48 1.04
N ALA A 180 -19.32 15.88 2.10
CA ALA A 180 -19.92 16.67 3.17
C ALA A 180 -19.87 18.19 2.88
N ARG A 181 -18.98 18.67 2.01
CA ARG A 181 -18.68 20.11 1.84
C ARG A 181 -18.35 20.52 0.41
N GLY A 182 -19.01 19.95 -0.59
CA GLY A 182 -18.81 20.37 -2.00
C GLY A 182 -17.46 19.95 -2.59
N GLY A 183 -16.81 18.93 -2.03
CA GLY A 183 -15.66 18.29 -2.63
C GLY A 183 -16.08 17.31 -3.75
N GLU A 184 -15.10 16.63 -4.31
CA GLU A 184 -15.29 15.58 -5.30
C GLU A 184 -15.49 14.20 -4.64
N THR A 185 -16.20 13.32 -5.35
CA THR A 185 -16.31 11.89 -5.03
C THR A 185 -15.49 11.04 -6.02
N ILE A 186 -15.37 9.75 -5.73
CA ILE A 186 -14.76 8.80 -6.65
C ILE A 186 -15.52 8.68 -7.98
N PHE A 187 -16.81 9.02 -8.01
CA PHE A 187 -17.65 8.97 -9.21
C PHE A 187 -17.35 10.12 -10.20
N ASP A 188 -16.85 11.26 -9.71
CA ASP A 188 -16.41 12.38 -10.55
C ASP A 188 -15.11 12.08 -11.30
N ALA A 189 -14.40 10.99 -10.90
CA ALA A 189 -13.14 10.54 -11.46
C ALA A 189 -13.27 9.57 -12.64
N GLU A 190 -14.44 9.40 -13.21
CA GLU A 190 -14.73 8.56 -14.38
C GLU A 190 -14.35 7.07 -14.23
N PRO A 191 -14.74 6.39 -13.13
CA PRO A 191 -14.34 5.00 -12.88
C PRO A 191 -14.72 4.03 -13.99
N GLY A 192 -15.81 4.30 -14.74
CA GLY A 192 -16.24 3.50 -15.88
C GLY A 192 -15.29 3.50 -17.08
N SER A 193 -14.36 4.45 -17.14
CA SER A 193 -13.35 4.55 -18.20
C SER A 193 -12.11 3.69 -17.95
N ILE A 194 -11.93 3.16 -16.73
CA ILE A 194 -10.72 2.43 -16.32
C ILE A 194 -10.65 1.07 -17.03
N ALA A 195 -9.56 0.86 -17.80
CA ALA A 195 -9.30 -0.38 -18.54
C ALA A 195 -8.08 -1.16 -17.99
N ILE A 196 -7.70 -0.91 -16.74
CA ILE A 196 -6.60 -1.57 -16.02
C ILE A 196 -7.13 -2.23 -14.74
N PRO A 197 -6.37 -3.14 -14.08
CA PRO A 197 -6.77 -3.77 -12.83
C PRO A 197 -7.05 -2.77 -11.70
N VAL A 198 -8.11 -3.01 -10.92
CA VAL A 198 -8.49 -2.19 -9.75
C VAL A 198 -8.82 -3.08 -8.56
N LEU A 199 -8.20 -2.81 -7.41
CA LEU A 199 -8.55 -3.39 -6.12
C LEU A 199 -9.15 -2.33 -5.22
N ILE A 200 -10.37 -2.55 -4.74
CA ILE A 200 -11.02 -1.70 -3.74
C ILE A 200 -10.79 -2.31 -2.36
N ILE A 201 -10.35 -1.49 -1.39
CA ILE A 201 -10.27 -1.89 0.02
C ILE A 201 -11.23 -1.01 0.83
N SER A 202 -12.04 -1.62 1.67
CA SER A 202 -12.92 -0.90 2.59
C SER A 202 -12.92 -1.59 3.95
N ASN A 203 -13.06 -0.80 5.03
CA ASN A 203 -13.22 -1.34 6.37
C ASN A 203 -14.70 -1.32 6.74
N ASP A 204 -15.26 -2.47 7.11
CA ASP A 204 -16.69 -2.62 7.45
C ASP A 204 -17.11 -1.84 8.71
N HIS A 205 -16.15 -1.43 9.55
CA HIS A 205 -16.35 -0.57 10.70
C HIS A 205 -16.00 0.90 10.45
N ASP A 206 -15.76 1.31 9.20
CA ASP A 206 -15.57 2.73 8.87
C ASP A 206 -16.86 3.51 9.13
N THR A 207 -16.79 4.48 10.03
CA THR A 207 -17.91 5.35 10.40
C THR A 207 -17.80 6.76 9.84
N CYS A 208 -16.81 7.00 8.96
CA CYS A 208 -16.71 8.26 8.22
C CYS A 208 -17.92 8.41 7.28
N ALA A 209 -18.63 9.54 7.41
CA ALA A 209 -19.82 9.79 6.62
C ALA A 209 -19.55 9.94 5.12
N GLU A 210 -18.30 10.23 4.74
CA GLU A 210 -17.88 10.41 3.34
C GLU A 210 -17.48 9.09 2.67
N THR A 211 -17.18 8.06 3.45
CA THR A 211 -16.67 6.76 2.97
C THR A 211 -17.43 5.56 3.54
N PRO A 212 -18.78 5.58 3.57
CA PRO A 212 -19.53 4.50 4.19
C PRO A 212 -19.24 3.17 3.49
N PRO A 213 -18.88 2.10 4.24
CA PRO A 213 -18.48 0.81 3.65
C PRO A 213 -19.58 0.15 2.84
N GLY A 214 -20.84 0.45 3.13
CA GLY A 214 -22.01 -0.03 2.37
C GLY A 214 -22.02 0.47 0.90
N ASP A 215 -21.29 1.52 0.57
CA ASP A 215 -21.20 2.05 -0.79
C ASP A 215 -20.08 1.38 -1.62
N ALA A 216 -19.18 0.61 -1.01
CA ALA A 216 -18.06 -0.02 -1.72
C ALA A 216 -18.49 -0.97 -2.87
N PRO A 217 -19.57 -1.77 -2.75
CA PRO A 217 -20.12 -2.54 -3.87
C PRO A 217 -20.59 -1.65 -5.04
N MET A 218 -21.10 -0.45 -4.78
CA MET A 218 -21.50 0.48 -5.82
C MET A 218 -20.24 0.98 -6.58
N VAL A 219 -19.15 1.31 -5.88
CA VAL A 219 -17.87 1.65 -6.53
C VAL A 219 -17.39 0.50 -7.43
N LEU A 220 -17.42 -0.75 -6.94
CA LEU A 220 -17.05 -1.92 -7.74
C LEU A 220 -17.89 -2.04 -9.02
N SER A 221 -19.18 -1.76 -8.93
CA SER A 221 -20.11 -1.87 -10.08
C SER A 221 -19.80 -0.86 -11.17
N THR A 222 -19.21 0.29 -10.87
CA THR A 222 -18.84 1.32 -11.85
C THR A 222 -17.63 0.95 -12.71
N LEU A 223 -16.77 0.03 -12.26
CA LEU A 223 -15.53 -0.38 -12.95
C LEU A 223 -15.81 -1.33 -14.11
N THR A 224 -16.70 -0.95 -15.02
CA THR A 224 -17.25 -1.84 -16.06
C THR A 224 -16.22 -2.30 -17.09
N ARG A 225 -15.16 -1.54 -17.33
CA ARG A 225 -14.11 -1.83 -18.33
C ARG A 225 -12.85 -2.43 -17.71
N SER A 226 -12.73 -2.45 -16.37
CA SER A 226 -11.57 -3.03 -15.71
C SER A 226 -11.49 -4.53 -15.94
N PRO A 227 -10.37 -5.08 -16.47
CA PRO A 227 -10.22 -6.49 -16.78
C PRO A 227 -10.12 -7.37 -15.51
N ARG A 228 -9.75 -6.79 -14.39
CA ARG A 228 -9.70 -7.43 -13.07
C ARG A 228 -10.10 -6.41 -12.02
N ARG A 229 -11.24 -6.60 -11.41
CA ARG A 229 -11.75 -5.75 -10.33
C ARG A 229 -12.15 -6.61 -9.15
N GLU A 230 -11.79 -6.16 -7.96
CA GLU A 230 -12.04 -6.89 -6.72
C GLU A 230 -12.35 -5.90 -5.60
N LEU A 231 -13.23 -6.31 -4.69
CA LEU A 231 -13.51 -5.62 -3.44
C LEU A 231 -13.11 -6.52 -2.28
N VAL A 232 -12.20 -6.03 -1.44
CA VAL A 232 -11.83 -6.67 -0.19
C VAL A 232 -12.37 -5.84 0.97
N MET A 233 -13.21 -6.46 1.78
CA MET A 233 -13.67 -5.91 3.04
C MET A 233 -12.74 -6.39 4.15
N VAL A 234 -12.24 -5.46 4.94
CA VAL A 234 -11.43 -5.74 6.13
C VAL A 234 -12.14 -5.26 7.38
N THR A 235 -11.75 -5.78 8.53
CA THR A 235 -12.41 -5.46 9.82
C THR A 235 -11.39 -4.92 10.80
N SER A 236 -11.57 -3.68 11.24
CA SER A 236 -10.89 -3.07 12.38
C SER A 236 -11.83 -2.11 13.08
N SER A 237 -11.89 -2.19 14.40
CA SER A 237 -12.67 -1.30 15.24
C SER A 237 -11.82 -0.45 16.19
N GLN A 238 -10.50 -0.42 15.98
CA GLN A 238 -9.60 0.35 16.83
C GLN A 238 -9.75 1.86 16.59
N ILE A 239 -9.78 2.61 17.68
CA ILE A 239 -9.97 4.05 17.70
C ILE A 239 -8.91 4.64 18.64
N ALA A 240 -8.12 5.59 18.15
CA ALA A 240 -7.21 6.34 18.99
C ALA A 240 -7.95 7.44 19.76
N ARG A 241 -7.45 7.78 20.96
CA ARG A 241 -7.97 8.91 21.72
C ARG A 241 -7.83 10.20 20.91
N HIS A 242 -8.84 11.06 20.99
CA HIS A 242 -8.86 12.38 20.33
C HIS A 242 -8.76 12.30 18.80
N SER A 243 -9.22 11.21 18.20
CA SER A 243 -9.37 11.06 16.76
C SER A 243 -10.85 11.07 16.38
N GLU A 244 -11.14 11.50 15.15
CA GLU A 244 -12.48 11.62 14.59
C GLU A 244 -12.73 10.55 13.50
N PRO A 245 -13.99 10.23 13.16
CA PRO A 245 -14.33 9.14 12.24
C PRO A 245 -13.63 9.16 10.87
N CYS A 246 -13.37 10.34 10.31
CA CYS A 246 -12.71 10.46 8.99
C CYS A 246 -11.20 10.66 9.09
N GLU A 247 -10.61 10.48 10.28
CA GLU A 247 -9.16 10.61 10.46
C GLU A 247 -8.43 9.28 10.35
N GLY A 248 -7.13 9.36 10.09
CA GLY A 248 -6.30 8.18 9.88
C GLY A 248 -6.17 7.25 11.09
N MET A 249 -6.31 7.76 12.33
CA MET A 249 -6.23 6.99 13.57
C MET A 249 -7.60 6.45 14.02
N TRP A 250 -8.40 6.05 13.05
CA TRP A 250 -9.75 5.48 13.16
C TRP A 250 -9.85 4.22 12.28
N PRO A 251 -10.93 3.42 12.34
CA PRO A 251 -11.20 2.37 11.36
C PRO A 251 -11.13 2.83 9.91
N HIS A 252 -11.48 4.10 9.63
CA HIS A 252 -11.29 4.76 8.34
C HIS A 252 -9.86 4.66 7.79
N GLY A 253 -8.85 4.79 8.66
CA GLY A 253 -7.43 4.66 8.32
C GLY A 253 -6.85 3.29 8.62
N TYR A 254 -7.68 2.26 8.84
CA TYR A 254 -7.21 0.88 9.11
C TYR A 254 -6.38 0.74 10.38
N LEU A 255 -6.68 1.53 11.42
CA LEU A 255 -5.92 1.50 12.67
C LEU A 255 -5.89 0.08 13.25
N GLY A 256 -4.67 -0.39 13.58
CA GLY A 256 -4.41 -1.70 14.18
C GLY A 256 -4.34 -2.87 13.21
N ILE A 257 -4.65 -2.66 11.93
CA ILE A 257 -4.56 -3.68 10.87
C ILE A 257 -3.74 -3.22 9.66
N GLU A 258 -2.96 -2.15 9.81
CA GLU A 258 -2.20 -1.55 8.72
C GLU A 258 -1.34 -2.58 7.97
N GLY A 259 -0.59 -3.40 8.71
CA GLY A 259 0.28 -4.42 8.13
C GLY A 259 -0.49 -5.46 7.32
N MET A 260 -1.69 -5.86 7.78
CA MET A 260 -2.55 -6.77 7.06
C MET A 260 -3.06 -6.16 5.75
N VAL A 261 -3.50 -4.90 5.78
CA VAL A 261 -3.98 -4.19 4.58
C VAL A 261 -2.85 -4.00 3.57
N VAL A 262 -1.67 -3.59 4.03
CA VAL A 262 -0.45 -3.49 3.19
C VAL A 262 -0.13 -4.84 2.56
N GLN A 263 -0.20 -5.94 3.31
CA GLN A 263 0.06 -7.29 2.81
C GLN A 263 -0.97 -7.70 1.73
N HIS A 264 -2.27 -7.52 1.98
CA HIS A 264 -3.33 -7.83 1.00
C HIS A 264 -3.13 -7.12 -0.33
N ILE A 265 -2.87 -5.81 -0.27
CA ILE A 265 -2.61 -5.01 -1.47
C ILE A 265 -1.34 -5.51 -2.18
N SER A 266 -0.29 -5.81 -1.42
CA SER A 266 0.99 -6.30 -1.93
C SER A 266 0.86 -7.62 -2.67
N ASP A 267 0.11 -8.56 -2.11
CA ASP A 267 -0.14 -9.89 -2.70
C ASP A 267 -0.99 -9.77 -3.97
N TRP A 268 -2.01 -8.91 -3.95
CA TRP A 268 -2.87 -8.69 -5.10
C TRP A 268 -2.14 -8.07 -6.29
N ILE A 269 -1.27 -7.08 -6.04
CA ILE A 269 -0.38 -6.48 -7.04
C ILE A 269 0.58 -7.54 -7.59
N GLY A 270 1.18 -8.36 -6.72
CA GLY A 270 2.07 -9.45 -7.12
C GLY A 270 1.40 -10.45 -8.05
N ALA A 271 0.18 -10.84 -7.76
CA ALA A 271 -0.62 -11.74 -8.59
C ALA A 271 -1.06 -11.12 -9.93
N ALA A 272 -1.08 -9.80 -10.06
CA ALA A 272 -1.39 -9.10 -11.31
C ALA A 272 -0.18 -8.97 -12.24
N GLY A 273 1.04 -8.92 -11.69
CA GLY A 273 2.30 -8.78 -12.44
C GLY A 273 2.86 -10.10 -13.00
N GLY A 274 2.31 -11.24 -12.60
CA GLY A 274 2.79 -12.59 -12.98
C GLY A 274 2.18 -13.20 -14.23
N ARG A 275 1.57 -12.40 -15.12
CA ARG A 275 1.01 -12.87 -16.40
C ARG A 275 1.71 -12.26 -17.59
#